data_f978ea318b28631f4a8ead7346565bb9
#
_entry.id   f978ea318b28631f4a8ead7346565bb9
#
_cell.length_a   1.000
_cell.length_b   1.000
_cell.length_c   1.000
_cell.angle_alpha   90.00
_cell.angle_beta   90.00
_cell.angle_gamma   90.00
#
_symmetry.space_group_name_H-M   'P 1'
#
loop_
_entity.id
_entity.type
_entity.pdbx_description
1 polymer ?
#
loop_
_entity_poly.entity_id
_entity_poly.type
_entity_poly.pdbx_seq_one_letter_code
_entity_poly.pdbx_strand_id
1 'polypeptide(L)'
;MHKPSSATQQVKAFITPIHTPLGTRTATTLSAGLTPPQALHRFEQACQRLRWKFLDLEAAYRRALAPSAWAFTPEDAERNFKVDFYEFYAWIEQAIVLLLLVFAVTVPRERSRATAGRSSTHAYHHNVLRALDEETNPLHEVLGKGDVNQALWKAKELRNRWKDAAEGRETPPLKMYDLSWIVGEVLHGLEGGYTVARSTVATEEIVVDDAEDGGGGWDWMVETMDWEA
;
A
#
# COMPACT_ATOMS: atom_id res chain seq x y z
N MET A 1 16.94 6.02 27.39
CA MET A 1 16.06 6.73 26.43
C MET A 1 16.47 6.28 25.03
N HIS A 2 15.68 5.40 24.41
CA HIS A 2 15.96 4.91 23.05
C HIS A 2 15.46 5.96 22.05
N LYS A 3 16.34 6.42 21.17
CA LYS A 3 15.98 7.28 20.04
C LYS A 3 15.08 6.44 19.10
N PRO A 4 13.90 6.93 18.66
CA PRO A 4 13.09 6.18 17.74
C PRO A 4 13.86 5.90 16.44
N SER A 5 13.69 4.72 15.87
CA SER A 5 14.29 4.31 14.60
C SER A 5 13.89 5.28 13.49
N SER A 6 14.77 5.49 12.51
CA SER A 6 14.51 6.33 11.33
C SER A 6 13.21 5.93 10.62
N ALA A 7 12.93 4.61 10.52
CA ALA A 7 11.68 4.08 9.95
C ALA A 7 10.44 4.52 10.74
N THR A 8 10.50 4.58 12.08
CA THR A 8 9.38 5.05 12.93
C THR A 8 9.10 6.55 12.73
N GLN A 9 10.14 7.36 12.46
CA GLN A 9 9.97 8.78 12.14
C GLN A 9 9.35 8.98 10.75
N GLN A 10 9.75 8.20 9.76
CA GLN A 10 9.18 8.24 8.41
C GLN A 10 7.69 7.89 8.41
N VAL A 11 7.28 6.82 9.11
CA VAL A 11 5.85 6.45 9.21
C VAL A 11 5.01 7.55 9.87
N LYS A 12 5.55 8.29 10.85
CA LYS A 12 4.84 9.41 11.49
C LYS A 12 4.62 10.59 10.55
N ALA A 13 5.56 10.87 9.66
CA ALA A 13 5.43 11.94 8.67
C ALA A 13 4.39 11.62 7.58
N PHE A 14 4.34 10.34 7.16
CA PHE A 14 3.51 9.86 6.06
C PHE A 14 1.99 9.91 6.34
N ILE A 15 1.56 9.91 7.62
CA ILE A 15 0.15 9.63 7.97
C ILE A 15 -0.45 10.73 8.86
N THR A 16 -0.15 11.99 8.58
CA THR A 16 -0.89 13.09 9.19
C THR A 16 -2.23 13.25 8.47
N PRO A 17 -3.39 13.17 9.16
CA PRO A 17 -4.69 13.30 8.48
C PRO A 17 -4.87 14.71 7.95
N ILE A 18 -4.99 14.84 6.63
CA ILE A 18 -5.45 16.06 5.98
C ILE A 18 -6.97 15.98 5.94
N HIS A 19 -7.67 16.79 6.74
CA HIS A 19 -9.11 16.97 6.65
C HIS A 19 -9.44 17.75 5.38
N THR A 20 -9.97 17.07 4.38
CA THR A 20 -10.61 17.69 3.22
C THR A 20 -12.13 17.50 3.35
N PRO A 21 -12.98 18.53 3.16
CA PRO A 21 -14.42 18.38 3.24
C PRO A 21 -14.98 17.57 2.08
N LEU A 22 -15.92 16.69 2.41
CA LEU A 22 -16.58 15.74 1.53
C LEU A 22 -17.59 16.48 0.62
N GLY A 23 -17.26 16.60 -0.65
CA GLY A 23 -18.19 17.03 -1.71
C GLY A 23 -19.03 15.85 -2.20
N THR A 24 -20.34 15.96 -2.12
CA THR A 24 -21.32 14.95 -2.55
C THR A 24 -21.47 14.96 -4.05
N ARG A 25 -21.18 13.86 -4.77
CA ARG A 25 -21.49 13.70 -6.19
C ARG A 25 -22.36 12.48 -6.44
N THR A 26 -23.39 12.69 -7.24
CA THR A 26 -24.38 11.74 -7.73
C THR A 26 -23.80 10.68 -8.65
N ALA A 27 -24.25 9.44 -8.46
CA ALA A 27 -23.79 8.24 -9.14
C ALA A 27 -24.37 8.13 -10.57
N THR A 28 -23.50 7.97 -11.54
CA THR A 28 -23.83 7.34 -12.82
C THR A 28 -23.22 5.94 -12.84
N THR A 29 -24.09 4.93 -12.86
CA THR A 29 -23.74 3.52 -12.88
C THR A 29 -23.21 3.11 -14.26
N LEU A 30 -21.92 2.83 -14.34
CA LEU A 30 -21.32 1.93 -15.34
C LEU A 30 -20.35 1.04 -14.59
N SER A 31 -20.20 -0.23 -14.98
CA SER A 31 -19.30 -1.26 -14.44
C SER A 31 -17.87 -0.73 -14.29
N ALA A 32 -17.67 0.13 -13.34
CA ALA A 32 -16.54 1.04 -13.25
C ALA A 32 -15.55 0.53 -12.22
N GLY A 33 -14.32 0.33 -12.66
CA GLY A 33 -13.16 0.42 -11.78
C GLY A 33 -13.20 1.72 -10.96
N LEU A 34 -12.41 1.77 -9.90
CA LEU A 34 -12.28 2.98 -9.07
C LEU A 34 -11.83 4.15 -9.94
N THR A 35 -12.40 5.33 -9.71
CA THR A 35 -11.85 6.56 -10.27
C THR A 35 -10.50 6.90 -9.58
N PRO A 36 -9.61 7.69 -10.21
CA PRO A 36 -8.34 8.09 -9.62
C PRO A 36 -8.46 8.69 -8.22
N PRO A 37 -9.39 9.64 -7.92
CA PRO A 37 -9.60 10.14 -6.55
C PRO A 37 -10.07 9.06 -5.58
N GLN A 38 -10.94 8.14 -6.02
CA GLN A 38 -11.39 7.04 -5.18
C GLN A 38 -10.27 6.03 -4.88
N ALA A 39 -9.42 5.74 -5.87
CA ALA A 39 -8.26 4.88 -5.69
C ALA A 39 -7.26 5.52 -4.71
N LEU A 40 -6.99 6.82 -4.84
CA LEU A 40 -6.13 7.57 -3.95
C LEU A 40 -6.68 7.57 -2.50
N HIS A 41 -7.97 7.84 -2.32
CA HIS A 41 -8.60 7.79 -0.99
C HIS A 41 -8.49 6.39 -0.35
N ARG A 42 -8.69 5.32 -1.13
CA ARG A 42 -8.50 3.94 -0.64
C ARG A 42 -7.04 3.63 -0.32
N PHE A 43 -6.09 4.19 -1.07
CA PHE A 43 -4.68 4.11 -0.74
C PHE A 43 -4.38 4.74 0.62
N GLU A 44 -4.91 5.93 0.90
CA GLU A 44 -4.75 6.58 2.21
C GLU A 44 -5.31 5.71 3.35
N GLN A 45 -6.47 5.08 3.16
CA GLN A 45 -7.02 4.12 4.11
C GLN A 45 -6.10 2.89 4.30
N ALA A 46 -5.53 2.37 3.20
CA ALA A 46 -4.57 1.26 3.27
C ALA A 46 -3.30 1.66 4.02
N CYS A 47 -2.80 2.89 3.84
CA CYS A 47 -1.66 3.43 4.59
C CYS A 47 -1.94 3.54 6.09
N GLN A 48 -3.16 3.91 6.50
CA GLN A 48 -3.54 3.90 7.92
C GLN A 48 -3.45 2.48 8.50
N ARG A 49 -3.93 1.47 7.76
CA ARG A 49 -3.83 0.08 8.18
C ARG A 49 -2.38 -0.42 8.20
N LEU A 50 -1.60 -0.04 7.19
CA LEU A 50 -0.18 -0.34 7.12
C LEU A 50 0.58 0.21 8.33
N ARG A 51 0.22 1.42 8.80
CA ARG A 51 0.78 2.00 10.02
C ARG A 51 0.53 1.14 11.26
N TRP A 52 -0.71 0.68 11.45
CA TRP A 52 -1.04 -0.21 12.58
C TRP A 52 -0.21 -1.50 12.51
N LYS A 53 -0.17 -2.13 11.34
CA LYS A 53 0.61 -3.35 11.13
C LYS A 53 2.11 -3.13 11.30
N PHE A 54 2.62 -1.95 10.97
CA PHE A 54 4.02 -1.61 11.23
C PHE A 54 4.34 -1.54 12.72
N LEU A 55 3.47 -0.97 13.54
CA LEU A 55 3.65 -0.94 15.00
C LEU A 55 3.65 -2.35 15.61
N ASP A 56 2.75 -3.22 15.13
CA ASP A 56 2.69 -4.62 15.54
C ASP A 56 3.97 -5.35 15.12
N LEU A 57 4.43 -5.16 13.88
CA LEU A 57 5.64 -5.75 13.34
C LEU A 57 6.90 -5.30 14.11
N GLU A 58 7.00 -4.01 14.44
CA GLU A 58 8.11 -3.47 15.24
C GLU A 58 8.13 -4.10 16.64
N ALA A 59 6.97 -4.26 17.27
CA ALA A 59 6.84 -4.92 18.55
C ALA A 59 7.21 -6.42 18.47
N ALA A 60 6.79 -7.11 17.40
CA ALA A 60 7.14 -8.51 17.16
C ALA A 60 8.64 -8.68 16.91
N TYR A 61 9.27 -7.76 16.18
CA TYR A 61 10.71 -7.77 15.94
C TYR A 61 11.50 -7.62 17.24
N ARG A 62 11.09 -6.70 18.12
CA ARG A 62 11.71 -6.56 19.46
C ARG A 62 11.59 -7.84 20.28
N ARG A 63 10.43 -8.52 20.24
CA ARG A 63 10.23 -9.83 20.90
C ARG A 63 11.15 -10.90 20.32
N ALA A 64 11.31 -10.92 19.00
CA ALA A 64 12.18 -11.89 18.33
C ALA A 64 13.68 -11.67 18.65
N LEU A 65 14.11 -10.42 18.89
CA LEU A 65 15.50 -10.10 19.27
C LEU A 65 15.80 -10.40 20.74
N ALA A 66 14.82 -10.34 21.63
CA ALA A 66 14.98 -10.58 23.07
C ALA A 66 13.84 -11.46 23.63
N PRO A 67 13.68 -12.70 23.15
CA PRO A 67 12.51 -13.53 23.45
C PRO A 67 12.37 -13.86 24.93
N SER A 68 13.49 -14.08 25.62
CA SER A 68 13.48 -14.40 27.07
C SER A 68 12.92 -13.29 27.95
N ALA A 69 13.04 -12.02 27.52
CA ALA A 69 12.44 -10.88 28.24
C ALA A 69 10.90 -10.90 28.21
N TRP A 70 10.31 -11.70 27.33
CA TRP A 70 8.88 -11.81 27.10
C TRP A 70 8.34 -13.22 27.39
N ALA A 71 9.15 -14.09 28.01
CA ALA A 71 8.83 -15.49 28.29
C ALA A 71 8.46 -16.32 27.04
N PHE A 72 9.05 -15.98 25.86
CA PHE A 72 8.94 -16.76 24.64
C PHE A 72 10.16 -17.63 24.42
N THR A 73 10.00 -18.74 23.69
CA THR A 73 11.14 -19.41 23.09
C THR A 73 11.66 -18.61 21.89
N PRO A 74 12.95 -18.69 21.55
CA PRO A 74 13.49 -18.02 20.35
C PRO A 74 12.74 -18.42 19.09
N GLU A 75 12.41 -19.69 18.95
CA GLU A 75 11.72 -20.25 17.78
C GLU A 75 10.30 -19.69 17.65
N ASP A 76 9.55 -19.59 18.75
CA ASP A 76 8.19 -19.08 18.73
C ASP A 76 8.16 -17.58 18.44
N ALA A 77 9.07 -16.82 19.06
CA ALA A 77 9.16 -15.38 18.83
C ALA A 77 9.53 -15.06 17.37
N GLU A 78 10.47 -15.82 16.80
CA GLU A 78 10.85 -15.67 15.38
C GLU A 78 9.74 -16.11 14.44
N ARG A 79 9.04 -17.20 14.73
CA ARG A 79 7.88 -17.67 13.95
C ARG A 79 6.78 -16.62 13.91
N ASN A 80 6.40 -16.06 15.05
CA ASN A 80 5.37 -15.04 15.15
C ASN A 80 5.74 -13.79 14.35
N PHE A 81 7.00 -13.33 14.44
CA PHE A 81 7.47 -12.22 13.64
C PHE A 81 7.32 -12.48 12.12
N LYS A 82 7.64 -13.68 11.64
CA LYS A 82 7.52 -14.05 10.23
C LYS A 82 6.06 -14.03 9.75
N VAL A 83 5.13 -14.44 10.60
CA VAL A 83 3.68 -14.35 10.33
C VAL A 83 3.24 -12.88 10.25
N ASP A 84 3.64 -12.06 11.22
CA ASP A 84 3.32 -10.63 11.24
C ASP A 84 3.90 -9.91 10.00
N PHE A 85 5.11 -10.28 9.57
CA PHE A 85 5.72 -9.74 8.35
C PHE A 85 4.94 -10.14 7.09
N TYR A 86 4.43 -11.37 7.03
CA TYR A 86 3.60 -11.82 5.91
C TYR A 86 2.32 -10.97 5.78
N GLU A 87 1.66 -10.69 6.90
CA GLU A 87 0.48 -9.82 6.93
C GLU A 87 0.83 -8.37 6.56
N PHE A 88 1.95 -7.85 7.08
CA PHE A 88 2.45 -6.51 6.75
C PHE A 88 2.70 -6.36 5.25
N TYR A 89 3.35 -7.35 4.63
CA TYR A 89 3.59 -7.34 3.19
C TYR A 89 2.30 -7.33 2.36
N ALA A 90 1.26 -8.01 2.80
CA ALA A 90 -0.03 -7.97 2.11
C ALA A 90 -0.63 -6.55 2.04
N TRP A 91 -0.42 -5.74 3.07
CA TRP A 91 -0.83 -4.32 3.06
C TRP A 91 0.07 -3.45 2.19
N ILE A 92 1.38 -3.73 2.12
CA ILE A 92 2.28 -3.06 1.16
C ILE A 92 1.78 -3.31 -0.27
N GLU A 93 1.50 -4.54 -0.60
CA GLU A 93 1.01 -4.91 -1.93
C GLU A 93 -0.33 -4.25 -2.26
N GLN A 94 -1.26 -4.25 -1.30
CA GLN A 94 -2.54 -3.57 -1.46
C GLN A 94 -2.35 -2.07 -1.72
N ALA A 95 -1.43 -1.42 -1.02
CA ALA A 95 -1.10 -0.02 -1.23
C ALA A 95 -0.54 0.24 -2.63
N ILE A 96 0.40 -0.59 -3.10
CA ILE A 96 0.96 -0.49 -4.45
C ILE A 96 -0.11 -0.65 -5.52
N VAL A 97 -0.99 -1.66 -5.39
CA VAL A 97 -2.10 -1.89 -6.34
C VAL A 97 -3.03 -0.68 -6.40
N LEU A 98 -3.34 -0.06 -5.28
CA LEU A 98 -4.18 1.15 -5.24
C LEU A 98 -3.49 2.36 -5.88
N LEU A 99 -2.17 2.52 -5.71
CA LEU A 99 -1.40 3.54 -6.44
C LEU A 99 -1.42 3.29 -7.94
N LEU A 100 -1.23 2.06 -8.40
CA LEU A 100 -1.30 1.71 -9.82
C LEU A 100 -2.68 2.03 -10.41
N LEU A 101 -3.76 1.80 -9.64
CA LEU A 101 -5.11 2.13 -10.08
C LEU A 101 -5.38 3.62 -10.22
N VAL A 102 -4.68 4.49 -9.48
CA VAL A 102 -4.75 5.96 -9.69
C VAL A 102 -4.36 6.32 -11.13
N PHE A 103 -3.40 5.61 -11.71
CA PHE A 103 -2.92 5.81 -13.08
C PHE A 103 -3.59 4.89 -14.11
N ALA A 104 -4.71 4.27 -13.77
CA ALA A 104 -5.41 3.29 -14.59
C ALA A 104 -4.55 2.07 -15.00
N VAL A 105 -3.44 1.81 -14.30
CA VAL A 105 -2.60 0.64 -14.52
C VAL A 105 -3.23 -0.57 -13.84
N THR A 106 -3.67 -1.54 -14.64
CA THR A 106 -4.26 -2.78 -14.14
C THR A 106 -3.27 -3.92 -14.23
N VAL A 107 -3.08 -4.62 -13.12
CA VAL A 107 -2.20 -5.81 -13.07
C VAL A 107 -3.02 -7.06 -13.39
N PRO A 108 -2.68 -7.80 -14.46
CA PRO A 108 -3.42 -9.00 -14.83
C PRO A 108 -3.34 -10.06 -13.71
N ARG A 109 -4.51 -10.58 -13.32
CA ARG A 109 -4.60 -11.83 -12.58
C ARG A 109 -4.58 -12.96 -13.60
N GLU A 110 -3.41 -13.51 -13.90
CA GLU A 110 -3.34 -14.69 -14.75
C GLU A 110 -4.17 -15.83 -14.14
N ARG A 111 -5.34 -16.06 -14.72
CA ARG A 111 -6.03 -17.32 -14.57
C ARG A 111 -5.27 -18.33 -15.44
N SER A 112 -4.22 -18.94 -14.89
CA SER A 112 -3.56 -20.07 -15.54
C SER A 112 -4.59 -21.19 -15.73
N ARG A 113 -5.10 -21.29 -16.96
CA ARG A 113 -5.99 -22.39 -17.40
C ARG A 113 -5.25 -23.72 -17.51
N ALA A 114 -3.94 -23.77 -17.32
CA ALA A 114 -3.11 -24.87 -17.75
C ALA A 114 -2.54 -25.79 -16.67
N THR A 115 -2.65 -25.48 -15.37
CA THR A 115 -2.18 -26.41 -14.32
C THR A 115 -3.04 -26.28 -13.06
N ALA A 116 -4.04 -27.17 -12.98
CA ALA A 116 -4.74 -27.44 -11.73
C ALA A 116 -3.72 -27.92 -10.69
N GLY A 117 -3.29 -27.02 -9.76
CA GLY A 117 -2.52 -27.48 -8.62
C GLY A 117 -1.47 -26.54 -8.02
N ARG A 118 -1.07 -25.41 -8.64
CA ARG A 118 -0.09 -24.50 -8.02
C ARG A 118 -0.47 -23.02 -8.18
N SER A 119 -1.03 -22.49 -7.09
CA SER A 119 -1.00 -21.10 -6.60
C SER A 119 -0.94 -19.96 -7.64
N SER A 120 -2.13 -19.56 -8.13
CA SER A 120 -2.32 -18.31 -8.91
C SER A 120 -1.91 -17.03 -8.13
N THR A 121 -1.82 -17.10 -6.81
CA THR A 121 -1.41 -16.01 -5.92
C THR A 121 0.04 -15.60 -6.13
N HIS A 122 0.95 -16.54 -6.41
CA HIS A 122 2.38 -16.23 -6.63
C HIS A 122 2.62 -15.43 -7.91
N ALA A 123 1.86 -15.72 -8.97
CA ALA A 123 1.97 -15.00 -10.24
C ALA A 123 1.52 -13.53 -10.07
N TYR A 124 0.44 -13.29 -9.34
CA TYR A 124 -0.09 -11.94 -9.13
C TYR A 124 0.91 -11.02 -8.41
N HIS A 125 1.49 -11.46 -7.31
CA HIS A 125 2.51 -10.68 -6.57
C HIS A 125 3.75 -10.38 -7.42
N HIS A 126 4.11 -11.27 -8.32
CA HIS A 126 5.22 -11.06 -9.25
C HIS A 126 4.84 -10.00 -10.29
N ASN A 127 3.62 -10.05 -10.81
CA ASN A 127 3.15 -9.12 -11.83
C ASN A 127 3.03 -7.69 -11.31
N VAL A 128 2.66 -7.50 -10.03
CA VAL A 128 2.61 -6.16 -9.40
C VAL A 128 3.98 -5.49 -9.44
N LEU A 129 5.05 -6.18 -9.01
CA LEU A 129 6.40 -5.59 -9.03
C LEU A 129 6.93 -5.42 -10.46
N ARG A 130 6.65 -6.37 -11.36
CA ARG A 130 7.05 -6.22 -12.77
C ARG A 130 6.38 -5.03 -13.45
N ALA A 131 5.14 -4.71 -13.10
CA ALA A 131 4.48 -3.52 -13.62
C ALA A 131 5.19 -2.22 -13.17
N LEU A 132 5.81 -2.21 -11.98
CA LEU A 132 6.63 -1.09 -11.53
C LEU A 132 7.99 -1.01 -12.25
N ASP A 133 8.55 -2.15 -12.66
CA ASP A 133 9.83 -2.21 -13.38
C ASP A 133 9.72 -1.65 -14.82
N GLU A 134 8.51 -1.52 -15.36
CA GLU A 134 8.28 -0.97 -16.70
C GLU A 134 8.55 0.55 -16.72
N GLU A 135 9.47 1.01 -17.58
CA GLU A 135 9.88 2.43 -17.71
C GLU A 135 8.71 3.35 -18.06
N THR A 136 7.66 2.82 -18.70
CA THR A 136 6.44 3.55 -19.04
C THR A 136 5.48 3.74 -17.86
N ASN A 137 5.73 3.07 -16.74
CA ASN A 137 4.88 3.17 -15.56
C ASN A 137 5.11 4.52 -14.86
N PRO A 138 4.07 5.32 -14.57
CA PRO A 138 4.22 6.60 -13.86
C PRO A 138 4.90 6.51 -12.50
N LEU A 139 4.86 5.34 -11.86
CA LEU A 139 5.50 5.08 -10.57
C LEU A 139 6.92 4.50 -10.70
N HIS A 140 7.43 4.30 -11.95
CA HIS A 140 8.74 3.70 -12.17
C HIS A 140 9.87 4.43 -11.43
N GLU A 141 9.87 5.77 -11.51
CA GLU A 141 10.92 6.60 -10.91
C GLU A 141 11.00 6.48 -9.38
N VAL A 142 9.89 6.20 -8.71
CA VAL A 142 9.81 6.18 -7.24
C VAL A 142 9.70 4.76 -6.64
N LEU A 143 9.20 3.79 -7.41
CA LEU A 143 9.00 2.41 -6.94
C LEU A 143 9.68 1.36 -7.83
N GLY A 144 9.98 1.71 -9.09
CA GLY A 144 10.46 0.75 -10.09
C GLY A 144 11.99 0.70 -10.21
N LYS A 145 12.75 1.53 -9.50
CA LYS A 145 14.22 1.58 -9.60
C LYS A 145 14.91 1.83 -8.26
N GLY A 146 16.24 1.66 -8.26
CA GLY A 146 17.11 1.94 -7.11
C GLY A 146 16.84 1.06 -5.89
N ASP A 147 17.12 1.63 -4.71
CA ASP A 147 17.05 0.92 -3.43
C ASP A 147 15.62 0.54 -3.06
N VAL A 148 14.64 1.38 -3.39
CA VAL A 148 13.22 1.09 -3.17
C VAL A 148 12.78 -0.17 -3.92
N ASN A 149 13.13 -0.27 -5.20
CA ASN A 149 12.79 -1.45 -6.01
C ASN A 149 13.47 -2.70 -5.44
N GLN A 150 14.77 -2.62 -5.11
CA GLN A 150 15.49 -3.72 -4.49
C GLN A 150 14.86 -4.17 -3.17
N ALA A 151 14.45 -3.22 -2.33
CA ALA A 151 13.77 -3.50 -1.07
C ALA A 151 12.41 -4.18 -1.28
N LEU A 152 11.62 -3.74 -2.27
CA LEU A 152 10.35 -4.36 -2.63
C LEU A 152 10.53 -5.82 -3.09
N TRP A 153 11.50 -6.08 -3.96
CA TRP A 153 11.82 -7.44 -4.40
C TRP A 153 12.30 -8.31 -3.23
N LYS A 154 13.11 -7.72 -2.33
CA LYS A 154 13.58 -8.43 -1.12
C LYS A 154 12.45 -8.72 -0.15
N ALA A 155 11.56 -7.76 0.09
CA ALA A 155 10.37 -7.96 0.93
C ALA A 155 9.48 -9.09 0.38
N LYS A 156 9.26 -9.14 -0.94
CA LYS A 156 8.53 -10.23 -1.61
C LYS A 156 9.23 -11.57 -1.42
N GLU A 157 10.57 -11.61 -1.56
CA GLU A 157 11.34 -12.84 -1.33
C GLU A 157 11.13 -13.35 0.11
N LEU A 158 11.23 -12.47 1.11
CA LEU A 158 11.01 -12.80 2.52
C LEU A 158 9.58 -13.30 2.76
N ARG A 159 8.57 -12.59 2.24
CA ARG A 159 7.18 -13.01 2.30
C ARG A 159 6.98 -14.43 1.75
N ASN A 160 7.60 -14.73 0.60
CA ASN A 160 7.50 -16.07 0.00
C ASN A 160 8.21 -17.15 0.81
N ARG A 161 9.34 -16.83 1.44
CA ARG A 161 10.06 -17.75 2.33
C ARG A 161 9.31 -18.01 3.63
N TRP A 162 8.59 -16.99 4.14
CA TRP A 162 7.95 -17.04 5.46
C TRP A 162 6.46 -17.35 5.41
N LYS A 163 5.88 -17.56 4.24
CA LYS A 163 4.44 -17.87 4.10
C LYS A 163 4.03 -19.13 4.89
N ASP A 164 4.93 -20.09 4.99
CA ASP A 164 4.70 -21.37 5.69
C ASP A 164 5.36 -21.39 7.09
N ALA A 165 5.70 -20.21 7.63
CA ALA A 165 6.37 -20.12 8.93
C ALA A 165 5.49 -20.64 10.07
N ALA A 166 4.16 -20.48 9.98
CA ALA A 166 3.22 -21.03 10.95
C ALA A 166 3.24 -22.55 11.00
N GLU A 167 3.65 -23.23 9.91
CA GLU A 167 3.77 -24.69 9.83
C GLU A 167 5.10 -25.22 10.40
N GLY A 168 5.94 -24.33 10.96
CA GLY A 168 7.21 -24.70 11.57
C GLY A 168 8.34 -25.03 10.60
N ARG A 169 8.23 -24.60 9.32
CA ARG A 169 9.32 -24.78 8.35
C ARG A 169 10.54 -23.94 8.74
N GLU A 170 11.70 -24.59 8.80
CA GLU A 170 12.97 -23.90 9.09
C GLU A 170 13.31 -22.87 8.01
N THR A 171 13.74 -21.71 8.46
CA THR A 171 14.19 -20.61 7.61
C THR A 171 15.42 -19.95 8.24
N PRO A 172 16.26 -19.25 7.46
CA PRO A 172 17.42 -18.54 8.02
C PRO A 172 16.99 -17.57 9.12
N PRO A 173 17.85 -17.39 10.17
CA PRO A 173 17.57 -16.49 11.28
C PRO A 173 17.33 -15.04 10.86
N LEU A 174 16.45 -14.33 11.58
CA LEU A 174 16.10 -12.93 11.28
C LEU A 174 17.30 -11.98 11.20
N LYS A 175 18.32 -12.21 12.04
CA LYS A 175 19.55 -11.42 12.09
C LYS A 175 20.37 -11.41 10.80
N MET A 176 20.07 -12.31 9.86
CA MET A 176 20.72 -12.34 8.53
C MET A 176 20.12 -11.33 7.55
N TYR A 177 19.06 -10.63 7.92
CA TYR A 177 18.36 -9.68 7.05
C TYR A 177 18.39 -8.28 7.66
N ASP A 178 18.70 -7.29 6.86
CA ASP A 178 18.52 -5.87 7.24
C ASP A 178 17.05 -5.48 7.03
N LEU A 179 16.22 -5.88 8.00
CA LEU A 179 14.79 -5.60 7.96
C LEU A 179 14.48 -4.12 8.12
N SER A 180 15.34 -3.37 8.83
CA SER A 180 15.15 -1.93 9.01
C SER A 180 15.33 -1.18 7.68
N TRP A 181 16.35 -1.56 6.91
CA TRP A 181 16.55 -1.02 5.57
C TRP A 181 15.39 -1.42 4.64
N ILE A 182 15.04 -2.71 4.56
CA ILE A 182 13.97 -3.19 3.69
C ILE A 182 12.66 -2.43 3.95
N VAL A 183 12.24 -2.34 5.21
CA VAL A 183 10.97 -1.69 5.56
C VAL A 183 11.06 -0.18 5.36
N GLY A 184 12.20 0.45 5.71
CA GLY A 184 12.44 1.87 5.53
C GLY A 184 12.32 2.29 4.07
N GLU A 185 13.01 1.59 3.16
CA GLU A 185 12.97 1.89 1.72
C GLU A 185 11.59 1.68 1.11
N VAL A 186 10.88 0.61 1.51
CA VAL A 186 9.51 0.38 1.04
C VAL A 186 8.57 1.51 1.46
N LEU A 187 8.65 1.97 2.70
CA LEU A 187 7.80 3.06 3.19
C LEU A 187 8.16 4.39 2.50
N HIS A 188 9.44 4.65 2.28
CA HIS A 188 9.90 5.83 1.53
C HIS A 188 9.37 5.81 0.08
N GLY A 189 9.42 4.65 -0.59
CA GLY A 189 8.87 4.51 -1.93
C GLY A 189 7.36 4.75 -1.99
N LEU A 190 6.59 4.27 -1.00
CA LEU A 190 5.15 4.52 -0.92
C LEU A 190 4.84 6.02 -0.71
N GLU A 191 5.66 6.74 0.05
CA GLU A 191 5.56 8.19 0.23
C GLU A 191 5.80 8.93 -1.09
N GLY A 192 6.85 8.55 -1.83
CA GLY A 192 7.11 9.07 -3.17
C GLY A 192 5.94 8.81 -4.13
N GLY A 193 5.44 7.57 -4.14
CA GLY A 193 4.28 7.18 -4.94
C GLY A 193 3.01 7.98 -4.61
N TYR A 194 2.76 8.23 -3.33
CA TYR A 194 1.65 9.09 -2.88
C TYR A 194 1.79 10.51 -3.41
N THR A 195 2.99 11.09 -3.34
CA THR A 195 3.25 12.45 -3.82
C THR A 195 2.95 12.58 -5.32
N VAL A 196 3.39 11.61 -6.13
CA VAL A 196 3.12 11.57 -7.57
C VAL A 196 1.63 11.41 -7.83
N ALA A 197 0.96 10.47 -7.17
CA ALA A 197 -0.47 10.20 -7.34
C ALA A 197 -1.33 11.41 -6.95
N ARG A 198 -1.02 12.07 -5.84
CA ARG A 198 -1.73 13.26 -5.38
C ARG A 198 -1.62 14.43 -6.36
N SER A 199 -0.41 14.67 -6.89
CA SER A 199 -0.22 15.75 -7.89
C SER A 199 -1.02 15.49 -9.18
N THR A 200 -1.10 14.23 -9.62
CA THR A 200 -1.87 13.84 -10.80
C THR A 200 -3.37 14.07 -10.59
N VAL A 201 -3.93 13.62 -9.47
CA VAL A 201 -5.35 13.80 -9.15
C VAL A 201 -5.71 15.28 -9.03
N ALA A 202 -4.87 16.09 -8.38
CA ALA A 202 -5.09 17.54 -8.26
C ALA A 202 -5.09 18.25 -9.62
N THR A 203 -4.23 17.82 -10.55
CA THR A 203 -4.17 18.38 -11.90
C THR A 203 -5.41 18.02 -12.72
N GLU A 204 -5.93 16.79 -12.59
CA GLU A 204 -7.14 16.36 -13.27
C GLU A 204 -8.38 17.12 -12.75
N GLU A 205 -8.48 17.41 -11.46
CA GLU A 205 -9.58 18.21 -10.89
C GLU A 205 -9.60 19.64 -11.44
N ILE A 206 -8.45 20.28 -11.59
CA ILE A 206 -8.35 21.65 -12.16
C ILE A 206 -8.79 21.67 -13.63
N VAL A 207 -8.38 20.68 -14.42
CA VAL A 207 -8.74 20.61 -15.86
C VAL A 207 -10.24 20.38 -16.06
N VAL A 208 -10.91 19.66 -15.15
CA VAL A 208 -12.35 19.43 -15.21
C VAL A 208 -13.12 20.70 -14.85
N ASP A 209 -12.69 21.45 -13.84
CA ASP A 209 -13.32 22.73 -13.46
C ASP A 209 -13.21 23.78 -14.57
N ASP A 210 -12.08 23.91 -15.21
CA ASP A 210 -11.90 24.83 -16.36
C ASP A 210 -12.76 24.44 -17.56
N ALA A 211 -13.10 23.17 -17.73
CA ALA A 211 -13.95 22.69 -18.83
C ALA A 211 -15.47 22.86 -18.53
N GLU A 212 -15.87 22.94 -17.28
CA GLU A 212 -17.26 23.13 -16.86
C GLU A 212 -17.66 24.62 -16.74
N ASP A 213 -16.72 25.56 -16.68
CA ASP A 213 -17.01 27.01 -16.59
C ASP A 213 -17.48 27.64 -17.93
N GLY A 214 -17.75 26.83 -18.96
CA GLY A 214 -18.36 27.17 -20.24
C GLY A 214 -19.88 27.15 -20.25
N GLY A 215 -20.59 27.53 -19.18
CA GLY A 215 -22.03 27.86 -19.26
C GLY A 215 -23.01 26.92 -18.57
N GLY A 216 -22.87 26.71 -17.28
CA GLY A 216 -23.92 26.11 -16.44
C GLY A 216 -24.25 27.04 -15.28
N GLY A 217 -25.26 27.90 -15.45
CA GLY A 217 -25.73 28.79 -14.40
C GLY A 217 -26.15 28.05 -13.13
N TRP A 218 -26.09 28.76 -12.01
CA TRP A 218 -26.50 28.39 -10.66
C TRP A 218 -28.01 28.04 -10.52
N ASP A 219 -28.67 27.58 -11.59
CA ASP A 219 -30.12 27.32 -11.65
C ASP A 219 -30.58 26.19 -10.71
N TRP A 220 -29.68 25.33 -10.23
CA TRP A 220 -30.02 24.28 -9.27
C TRP A 220 -30.22 24.80 -7.83
N MET A 221 -29.84 26.05 -7.54
CA MET A 221 -29.98 26.67 -6.21
C MET A 221 -31.35 27.29 -5.99
N VAL A 222 -32.26 27.31 -6.96
CA VAL A 222 -33.51 28.07 -6.94
C VAL A 222 -34.77 27.17 -6.86
N GLU A 223 -34.64 25.86 -6.74
CA GLU A 223 -35.83 25.04 -6.40
C GLU A 223 -36.20 25.23 -4.93
N THR A 224 -37.21 26.06 -4.75
CA THR A 224 -37.89 26.29 -3.46
C THR A 224 -38.34 24.97 -2.87
N MET A 225 -37.88 24.65 -1.66
CA MET A 225 -38.47 23.61 -0.84
C MET A 225 -39.89 24.08 -0.46
N ASP A 226 -40.92 23.53 -1.08
CA ASP A 226 -42.29 23.62 -0.64
C ASP A 226 -42.45 22.75 0.64
N TRP A 227 -42.43 23.43 1.77
CA TRP A 227 -42.92 22.90 3.04
C TRP A 227 -44.41 23.17 3.14
N GLU A 228 -45.26 22.32 2.59
CA GLU A 228 -46.67 22.32 2.98
C GLU A 228 -46.87 21.42 4.21
N ALA A 229 -47.56 22.01 5.20
CA ALA A 229 -47.88 21.51 6.53
C ALA A 229 -48.83 20.30 6.54
#